data_0a98cc3da1455b19e0ae41738665f508
#
_entry.id   0a98cc3da1455b19e0ae41738665f508
#
_cell.length_a   1.000
_cell.length_b   1.000
_cell.length_c   1.000
_cell.angle_alpha   90.00
_cell.angle_beta   90.00
_cell.angle_gamma   90.00
#
_symmetry.space_group_name_H-M   'P 1'
#
loop_
_entity.id
_entity.type
_entity.pdbx_description
1 polymer ?
#
loop_
_entity_poly.entity_id
_entity_poly.type
_entity_poly.pdbx_seq_one_letter_code
_entity_poly.pdbx_strand_id
1 'polypeptide(L)'
;PENITMITVLATIELAEGKRTEFLEAFRQVVPLVQAEEGCLEYGPTVDAVTEIEKQAPLREHTVVVVEKWESLDALNAHLVAPHMGSYREQVKDLVTGMNLQVLQPA
;
A
#
# COMPACT_ATOMS: atom_id res chain seq x y z
N PRO A 1 -25.87 -14.91 2.53
CA PRO A 1 -25.10 -14.59 2.90
C PRO A 1 -24.32 -13.79 2.37
N GLU A 2 -24.09 -13.05 2.81
CA GLU A 2 -23.50 -12.40 2.33
C GLU A 2 -22.38 -12.54 2.31
N ASN A 3 -21.85 -12.30 1.63
CA ASN A 3 -20.65 -12.56 1.35
C ASN A 3 -19.77 -11.61 1.87
N ILE A 4 -19.21 -11.88 2.98
CA ILE A 4 -18.15 -11.09 3.45
C ILE A 4 -16.93 -11.61 2.81
N THR A 5 -16.44 -10.88 1.86
CA THR A 5 -15.26 -11.29 1.10
C THR A 5 -14.09 -10.42 1.52
N MET A 6 -13.08 -11.09 2.05
CA MET A 6 -11.83 -10.41 2.39
C MET A 6 -11.18 -9.87 1.12
N ILE A 7 -10.73 -8.63 1.19
CA ILE A 7 -10.13 -7.93 0.06
C ILE A 7 -8.62 -7.81 0.28
N THR A 8 -7.85 -8.11 -0.75
CA THR A 8 -6.40 -7.88 -0.75
C THR A 8 -6.11 -6.73 -1.72
N VAL A 9 -5.24 -5.83 -1.32
CA VAL A 9 -4.87 -4.71 -2.17
C VAL A 9 -3.38 -4.70 -2.37
N LEU A 10 -2.95 -4.50 -3.61
CA LEU A 10 -1.55 -4.25 -3.94
C LEU A 10 -1.49 -2.84 -4.51
N ALA A 11 -0.91 -1.93 -3.74
CA ALA A 11 -0.72 -0.56 -4.21
C ALA A 11 0.73 -0.38 -4.61
N THR A 12 0.98 -0.33 -5.91
CA THR A 12 2.34 -0.17 -6.43
C THR A 12 2.60 1.31 -6.61
N ILE A 13 3.55 1.82 -5.84
CA ILE A 13 3.85 3.25 -5.81
C ILE A 13 5.21 3.46 -6.46
N GLU A 14 5.22 4.30 -7.50
CA GLU A 14 6.46 4.67 -8.19
C GLU A 14 6.96 5.97 -7.60
N LEU A 15 8.23 6.02 -7.29
CA LEU A 15 8.82 7.16 -6.60
C LEU A 15 9.86 7.86 -7.44
N ALA A 16 10.08 9.14 -7.18
CA ALA A 16 11.16 9.88 -7.79
C ALA A 16 12.50 9.24 -7.41
N GLU A 17 13.47 9.35 -8.29
CA GLU A 17 14.77 8.74 -8.07
C GLU A 17 15.40 9.19 -6.76
N GLY A 18 15.88 8.24 -5.97
CA GLY A 18 16.54 8.54 -4.70
C GLY A 18 15.61 8.90 -3.56
N LYS A 19 14.28 8.80 -3.75
CA LYS A 19 13.33 9.26 -2.75
C LYS A 19 12.66 8.14 -1.95
N ARG A 20 13.07 6.89 -2.17
CA ARG A 20 12.37 5.78 -1.50
C ARG A 20 12.54 5.81 0.02
N THR A 21 13.74 6.15 0.51
CA THR A 21 13.97 6.21 1.95
C THR A 21 13.09 7.29 2.59
N GLU A 22 13.06 8.47 1.98
CA GLU A 22 12.26 9.58 2.48
C GLU A 22 10.77 9.22 2.46
N PHE A 23 10.32 8.58 1.38
CA PHE A 23 8.93 8.13 1.27
C PHE A 23 8.60 7.14 2.38
N LEU A 24 9.46 6.15 2.61
CA LEU A 24 9.21 5.11 3.61
C LEU A 24 9.15 5.69 5.02
N GLU A 25 9.95 6.72 5.31
CA GLU A 25 9.90 7.38 6.61
C GLU A 25 8.52 8.01 6.84
N ALA A 26 7.99 8.69 5.83
CA ALA A 26 6.66 9.27 5.93
C ALA A 26 5.58 8.20 6.00
N PHE A 27 5.72 7.16 5.17
CA PHE A 27 4.72 6.09 5.11
C PHE A 27 4.62 5.35 6.43
N ARG A 28 5.75 5.05 7.07
CA ARG A 28 5.75 4.31 8.33
C ARG A 28 5.01 5.04 9.45
N GLN A 29 4.91 6.36 9.35
CA GLN A 29 4.18 7.13 10.36
C GLN A 29 2.67 6.94 10.23
N VAL A 30 2.17 6.70 9.02
CA VAL A 30 0.73 6.52 8.83
C VAL A 30 0.31 5.08 9.07
N VAL A 31 1.24 4.13 9.00
CA VAL A 31 0.92 2.69 9.13
C VAL A 31 0.13 2.36 10.40
N PRO A 32 0.56 2.79 11.60
CA PRO A 32 -0.22 2.43 12.80
C PRO A 32 -1.62 3.02 12.79
N LEU A 33 -1.81 4.19 12.17
CA LEU A 33 -3.12 4.80 12.08
C LEU A 33 -4.04 3.98 11.18
N VAL A 34 -3.48 3.44 10.10
CA VAL A 34 -4.24 2.59 9.19
C VAL A 34 -4.55 1.25 9.85
N GLN A 35 -3.57 0.68 10.53
CA GLN A 35 -3.77 -0.61 11.20
C GLN A 35 -4.86 -0.54 12.26
N ALA A 36 -5.12 0.65 12.81
CA ALA A 36 -6.17 0.85 13.79
C ALA A 36 -7.55 1.09 13.15
N GLU A 37 -7.62 1.23 11.82
CA GLU A 37 -8.91 1.44 11.16
C GLU A 37 -9.76 0.20 11.24
N GLU A 38 -11.08 0.40 11.32
CA GLU A 38 -12.01 -0.71 11.37
C GLU A 38 -11.91 -1.55 10.11
N GLY A 39 -11.79 -2.86 10.26
CA GLY A 39 -11.71 -3.77 9.13
C GLY A 39 -10.33 -3.94 8.53
N CYS A 40 -9.31 -3.26 9.05
CA CYS A 40 -7.95 -3.44 8.58
C CYS A 40 -7.36 -4.72 9.15
N LEU A 41 -7.03 -5.67 8.29
CA LEU A 41 -6.42 -6.94 8.70
C LEU A 41 -4.91 -6.93 8.54
N GLU A 42 -4.41 -6.22 7.53
CA GLU A 42 -2.98 -6.14 7.27
C GLU A 42 -2.69 -4.89 6.47
N TYR A 43 -1.61 -4.20 6.78
CA TYR A 43 -1.24 -3.00 6.04
C TYR A 43 0.25 -2.72 6.26
N GLY A 44 1.03 -2.68 5.18
CA GLY A 44 2.44 -2.38 5.34
C GLY A 44 3.16 -2.25 4.01
N PRO A 45 4.30 -1.55 4.03
CA PRO A 45 5.08 -1.35 2.82
C PRO A 45 6.00 -2.54 2.58
N THR A 46 6.25 -2.83 1.30
CA THR A 46 7.22 -3.85 0.90
C THR A 46 8.08 -3.30 -0.22
N VAL A 47 9.25 -3.89 -0.37
CA VAL A 47 10.11 -3.62 -1.52
C VAL A 47 10.50 -4.97 -2.12
N ASP A 48 10.98 -4.97 -3.34
CA ASP A 48 11.38 -6.21 -4.00
C ASP A 48 12.51 -6.88 -3.21
N ALA A 49 12.36 -8.17 -2.99
CA ALA A 49 13.37 -8.94 -2.26
C ALA A 49 14.49 -9.37 -3.19
N VAL A 50 15.71 -9.36 -2.69
CA VAL A 50 16.84 -9.90 -3.44
C VAL A 50 16.82 -11.41 -3.28
N THR A 51 16.67 -12.14 -4.38
CA THR A 51 16.61 -13.60 -4.34
C THR A 51 17.45 -14.18 -5.48
N GLU A 52 17.66 -15.52 -5.43
CA GLU A 52 18.30 -16.24 -6.51
C GLU A 52 17.26 -16.96 -7.36
N ILE A 53 15.98 -16.64 -7.17
CA ILE A 53 14.91 -17.29 -7.93
C ILE A 53 14.96 -16.77 -9.37
N GLU A 54 15.18 -17.71 -10.29
CA GLU A 54 15.39 -17.36 -11.69
C GLU A 54 14.23 -16.62 -12.32
N LYS A 55 13.02 -16.95 -11.92
CA LYS A 55 11.82 -16.37 -12.50
C LYS A 55 11.42 -15.04 -11.90
N GLN A 56 12.14 -14.58 -10.87
CA GLN A 56 11.80 -13.29 -10.29
C GLN A 56 12.11 -12.18 -11.30
N ALA A 57 11.16 -11.26 -11.44
CA ALA A 57 11.37 -10.08 -12.28
C ALA A 57 12.51 -9.22 -11.73
N PRO A 58 13.15 -8.39 -12.54
CA PRO A 58 14.22 -7.52 -12.06
C PRO A 58 13.77 -6.61 -10.91
N LEU A 59 14.71 -6.29 -10.03
CA LEU A 59 14.43 -5.45 -8.88
C LEU A 59 14.07 -4.02 -9.33
N ARG A 60 13.11 -3.42 -8.63
CA ARG A 60 12.63 -2.08 -8.93
C ARG A 60 13.08 -1.15 -7.79
N GLU A 61 14.08 -0.33 -8.08
CA GLU A 61 14.71 0.52 -7.04
C GLU A 61 13.84 1.64 -6.55
N HIS A 62 12.91 2.12 -7.38
CA HIS A 62 12.12 3.29 -7.05
C HIS A 62 10.66 2.94 -6.80
N THR A 63 10.41 1.72 -6.36
CA THR A 63 9.06 1.21 -6.20
C THR A 63 8.84 0.71 -4.78
N VAL A 64 7.66 0.99 -4.24
CA VAL A 64 7.19 0.41 -2.98
C VAL A 64 5.84 -0.22 -3.29
N VAL A 65 5.63 -1.47 -2.84
CA VAL A 65 4.32 -2.10 -2.97
C VAL A 65 3.72 -2.19 -1.58
N VAL A 66 2.60 -1.51 -1.37
CA VAL A 66 1.87 -1.61 -0.11
C VAL A 66 0.95 -2.82 -0.22
N VAL A 67 1.10 -3.75 0.71
CA VAL A 67 0.26 -4.95 0.77
C VAL A 67 -0.78 -4.72 1.84
N GLU A 68 -2.06 -4.88 1.47
CA GLU A 68 -3.15 -4.57 2.39
C GLU A 68 -4.17 -5.69 2.37
N LYS A 69 -4.80 -5.93 3.52
CA LYS A 69 -5.95 -6.84 3.61
C LYS A 69 -7.02 -6.18 4.43
N TRP A 70 -8.25 -6.22 3.92
CA TRP A 70 -9.40 -5.59 4.53
C TRP A 70 -10.54 -6.60 4.66
N GLU A 71 -11.35 -6.47 5.71
CA GLU A 71 -12.45 -7.40 5.92
C GLU A 71 -13.49 -7.32 4.83
N SER A 72 -13.61 -6.16 4.16
CA SER A 72 -14.64 -5.95 3.17
C SER A 72 -14.27 -4.79 2.26
N LEU A 73 -14.97 -4.66 1.15
CA LEU A 73 -14.81 -3.52 0.27
C LEU A 73 -15.24 -2.23 0.96
N ASP A 74 -16.26 -2.29 1.83
CA ASP A 74 -16.70 -1.11 2.58
C ASP A 74 -15.59 -0.59 3.47
N ALA A 75 -14.84 -1.48 4.13
CA ALA A 75 -13.73 -1.08 4.98
C ALA A 75 -12.62 -0.41 4.14
N LEU A 76 -12.32 -0.97 2.97
CA LEU A 76 -11.36 -0.35 2.07
C LEU A 76 -11.81 1.03 1.62
N ASN A 77 -13.08 1.17 1.26
CA ASN A 77 -13.62 2.47 0.82
C ASN A 77 -13.51 3.50 1.93
N ALA A 78 -13.80 3.12 3.17
CA ALA A 78 -13.66 4.03 4.31
C ALA A 78 -12.21 4.46 4.50
N HIS A 79 -11.27 3.52 4.32
CA HIS A 79 -9.84 3.82 4.40
C HIS A 79 -9.44 4.88 3.38
N LEU A 80 -9.94 4.77 2.16
CA LEU A 80 -9.51 5.66 1.08
C LEU A 80 -9.88 7.12 1.34
N VAL A 81 -10.89 7.38 2.18
CA VAL A 81 -11.31 8.74 2.50
C VAL A 81 -10.96 9.16 3.92
N ALA A 82 -10.19 8.35 4.65
CA ALA A 82 -9.82 8.66 6.02
C ALA A 82 -8.95 9.93 6.06
N PRO A 83 -9.15 10.80 7.07
CA PRO A 83 -8.39 12.06 7.15
C PRO A 83 -6.89 11.88 7.16
N HIS A 84 -6.38 10.86 7.86
CA HIS A 84 -4.93 10.65 7.92
C HIS A 84 -4.37 10.24 6.56
N MET A 85 -5.17 9.64 5.69
CA MET A 85 -4.72 9.32 4.34
C MET A 85 -4.59 10.59 3.51
N GLY A 86 -5.51 11.53 3.69
CA GLY A 86 -5.41 12.84 3.03
C GLY A 86 -4.15 13.58 3.41
N SER A 87 -3.84 13.60 4.71
CA SER A 87 -2.64 14.26 5.20
C SER A 87 -1.37 13.57 4.68
N TYR A 88 -1.36 12.26 4.67
CA TYR A 88 -0.25 11.49 4.16
C TYR A 88 -0.02 11.77 2.65
N ARG A 89 -1.10 11.79 1.87
CA ARG A 89 -0.98 12.03 0.42
C ARG A 89 -0.39 13.41 0.15
N GLU A 90 -0.81 14.40 0.91
CA GLU A 90 -0.27 15.74 0.76
C GLU A 90 1.21 15.77 1.11
N GLN A 91 1.59 15.04 2.15
CA GLN A 91 2.98 15.01 2.61
C GLN A 91 3.93 14.41 1.58
N VAL A 92 3.48 13.39 0.83
CA VAL A 92 4.36 12.65 -0.08
C VAL A 92 4.15 13.00 -1.55
N LYS A 93 3.30 13.97 -1.85
CA LYS A 93 2.90 14.20 -3.24
C LYS A 93 4.08 14.50 -4.17
N ASP A 94 5.13 15.15 -3.66
CA ASP A 94 6.29 15.47 -4.48
C ASP A 94 7.28 14.31 -4.60
N LEU A 95 7.06 13.23 -3.87
CA LEU A 95 7.92 12.05 -3.92
C LEU A 95 7.36 10.98 -4.86
N VAL A 96 6.05 11.02 -5.12
CA VAL A 96 5.36 9.98 -5.89
C VAL A 96 5.21 10.41 -7.34
N THR A 97 5.68 9.57 -8.27
CA THR A 97 5.56 9.84 -9.70
C THR A 97 4.43 9.06 -10.34
N GLY A 98 3.93 8.03 -9.67
CA GLY A 98 2.80 7.24 -10.20
C GLY A 98 2.33 6.25 -9.17
N MET A 99 1.12 5.74 -9.37
CA MET A 99 0.55 4.76 -8.48
C MET A 99 -0.44 3.89 -9.22
N ASN A 100 -0.38 2.60 -8.96
CA ASN A 100 -1.28 1.63 -9.55
C ASN A 100 -1.89 0.81 -8.43
N LEU A 101 -3.21 0.72 -8.44
CA LEU A 101 -3.92 0.01 -7.38
C LEU A 101 -4.59 -1.22 -7.95
N GLN A 102 -4.30 -2.38 -7.39
CA GLN A 102 -4.98 -3.60 -7.76
C GLN A 102 -5.77 -4.10 -6.55
N VAL A 103 -7.08 -4.18 -6.71
CA VAL A 103 -7.97 -4.67 -5.66
C VAL A 103 -8.33 -6.10 -6.02
N LEU A 104 -8.06 -7.03 -5.11
CA LEU A 104 -8.18 -8.46 -5.37
C LEU A 104 -9.17 -9.10 -4.41
N GLN A 105 -9.86 -10.12 -4.89
CA GLN A 105 -10.70 -10.95 -4.03
C GLN A 105 -10.39 -12.41 -4.36
N PRO A 106 -10.70 -13.34 -3.46
CA PRO A 106 -10.47 -14.75 -3.77
C PRO A 106 -11.20 -15.16 -5.04
N ALA A 107 -10.55 -15.98 -5.86
CA ALA A 107 -11.11 -16.41 -7.14
C ALA A 107 -12.08 -17.59 -6.96
#